data_ced77d0553d3f69580ae4927d4406bd8
#
_entry.id   ced77d0553d3f69580ae4927d4406bd8
#
_cell.length_a   1.000
_cell.length_b   1.000
_cell.length_c   1.000
_cell.angle_alpha   90.00
_cell.angle_beta   90.00
_cell.angle_gamma   90.00
#
_symmetry.space_group_name_H-M   'P 1'
#
loop_
_entity.id
_entity.type
_entity.pdbx_description
1 polymer ?
#
loop_
_entity_poly.entity_id
_entity_poly.type
_entity_poly.pdbx_seq_one_letter_code
_entity_poly.pdbx_strand_id
1 'polypeptide(L)'
;MTLDQASAQAVSQTAEPTGNSKESDQASQTGIQLPLPAMASSSVITTAGHQPIRAEIVHAAALATAAEQKARDRQHPKGKYTARERLDLLFDDGTFHEIGRFSGGNINKDIPGSAVVTGFGQIMGRTVGVYAQDFSVRGGTMGQAEGEKICHLMDMALELAVPVVSIID
;
A
#
# COMPACT_ATOMS: atom_id res chain seq x y z
N MET A 1 -19.98 -23.48 -54.19
CA MET A 1 -19.53 -24.86 -53.99
C MET A 1 -19.30 -25.01 -52.52
N THR A 2 -20.40 -25.33 -51.82
CA THR A 2 -20.88 -26.66 -51.38
C THR A 2 -19.96 -27.24 -50.29
N LEU A 3 -20.47 -27.08 -49.04
CA LEU A 3 -20.93 -28.15 -48.14
C LEU A 3 -19.80 -29.07 -47.60
N ASP A 4 -19.68 -29.24 -46.30
CA ASP A 4 -20.43 -30.30 -45.64
C ASP A 4 -20.45 -30.13 -44.14
N GLN A 5 -21.62 -30.35 -43.58
CA GLN A 5 -21.94 -30.56 -42.17
C GLN A 5 -21.89 -32.07 -41.87
N ALA A 6 -21.44 -32.46 -40.71
CA ALA A 6 -21.89 -33.68 -40.01
C ALA A 6 -21.44 -33.61 -38.55
N SER A 7 -22.36 -33.40 -37.64
CA SER A 7 -23.19 -34.34 -36.89
C SER A 7 -22.52 -34.90 -35.65
N ALA A 8 -22.83 -34.35 -34.55
CA ALA A 8 -23.62 -34.81 -33.41
C ALA A 8 -23.61 -36.33 -33.14
N GLN A 9 -23.26 -36.72 -31.92
CA GLN A 9 -24.16 -37.58 -31.11
C GLN A 9 -23.67 -37.72 -29.66
N ALA A 10 -24.63 -37.51 -28.79
CA ALA A 10 -24.63 -37.74 -27.38
C ALA A 10 -24.60 -39.22 -27.02
N VAL A 11 -23.94 -39.56 -25.89
CA VAL A 11 -24.33 -40.75 -25.13
C VAL A 11 -24.38 -40.36 -23.64
N SER A 12 -25.63 -40.31 -23.20
CA SER A 12 -26.05 -40.38 -21.82
C SER A 12 -25.97 -41.83 -21.33
N GLN A 13 -25.41 -42.06 -20.16
CA GLN A 13 -25.81 -43.20 -19.36
C GLN A 13 -25.69 -42.91 -17.86
N THR A 14 -26.83 -42.89 -17.27
CA THR A 14 -27.21 -43.02 -15.88
C THR A 14 -26.73 -44.31 -15.25
N ALA A 15 -26.27 -44.27 -14.01
CA ALA A 15 -26.48 -45.31 -13.02
C ALA A 15 -26.18 -44.79 -11.59
N GLU A 16 -27.23 -44.47 -10.84
CA GLU A 16 -27.30 -44.81 -9.41
C GLU A 16 -27.87 -46.25 -9.31
N PRO A 17 -27.84 -47.03 -8.18
CA PRO A 17 -27.90 -46.56 -6.80
C PRO A 17 -27.22 -47.50 -5.74
N THR A 18 -27.46 -47.08 -4.47
CA THR A 18 -27.63 -47.89 -3.22
C THR A 18 -26.40 -48.35 -2.48
N GLY A 19 -26.42 -48.05 -1.17
CA GLY A 19 -25.77 -48.83 -0.14
C GLY A 19 -25.31 -48.07 1.09
N ASN A 20 -26.23 -47.62 1.89
CA ASN A 20 -26.31 -47.67 3.36
C ASN A 20 -25.06 -48.26 4.07
N SER A 21 -24.38 -47.48 4.92
CA SER A 21 -23.98 -47.91 6.24
C SER A 21 -23.57 -46.69 7.10
N LYS A 22 -24.27 -46.52 8.16
CA LYS A 22 -23.95 -45.72 9.31
C LYS A 22 -22.65 -46.24 9.93
N GLU A 23 -21.66 -45.42 10.05
CA GLU A 23 -20.66 -45.63 11.05
C GLU A 23 -20.22 -44.26 11.60
N SER A 24 -20.53 -44.13 12.84
CA SER A 24 -20.22 -43.04 13.74
C SER A 24 -18.71 -42.98 13.97
N ASP A 25 -18.03 -41.99 13.47
CA ASP A 25 -16.70 -41.66 13.97
C ASP A 25 -16.75 -40.32 14.64
N GLN A 26 -16.87 -40.40 15.95
CA GLN A 26 -16.54 -39.32 16.88
C GLN A 26 -15.01 -39.17 16.87
N ALA A 27 -14.48 -38.40 15.96
CA ALA A 27 -13.12 -37.91 16.05
C ALA A 27 -13.09 -36.71 17.01
N SER A 28 -12.60 -36.98 18.20
CA SER A 28 -12.26 -36.06 19.26
C SER A 28 -11.52 -34.83 18.71
N GLN A 29 -12.19 -33.70 18.65
CA GLN A 29 -11.54 -32.41 18.53
C GLN A 29 -10.90 -32.06 19.87
N THR A 30 -9.71 -32.58 20.11
CA THR A 30 -8.83 -32.05 21.16
C THR A 30 -8.18 -30.79 20.60
N GLY A 31 -8.96 -29.71 20.50
CA GLY A 31 -8.43 -28.39 20.32
C GLY A 31 -7.61 -28.04 21.54
N ILE A 32 -6.30 -27.97 21.39
CA ILE A 32 -5.42 -27.34 22.38
C ILE A 32 -5.78 -25.87 22.39
N GLN A 33 -6.70 -25.51 23.24
CA GLN A 33 -7.02 -24.12 23.55
C GLN A 33 -5.90 -23.60 24.44
N LEU A 34 -4.88 -23.00 23.80
CA LEU A 34 -3.89 -22.22 24.50
C LEU A 34 -4.66 -21.12 25.26
N PRO A 35 -4.52 -21.02 26.59
CA PRO A 35 -5.13 -19.93 27.34
C PRO A 35 -4.53 -18.64 26.79
N LEU A 36 -5.36 -17.86 26.11
CA LEU A 36 -5.02 -16.47 25.83
C LEU A 36 -4.70 -15.84 27.17
N PRO A 37 -3.52 -15.20 27.34
CA PRO A 37 -3.26 -14.46 28.55
C PRO A 37 -4.43 -13.49 28.73
N ALA A 38 -5.09 -13.56 29.88
CA ALA A 38 -6.11 -12.60 30.25
C ALA A 38 -5.52 -11.24 29.94
N MET A 39 -6.15 -10.52 29.00
CA MET A 39 -5.81 -9.13 28.74
C MET A 39 -5.92 -8.45 30.07
N ALA A 40 -4.76 -8.28 30.74
CA ALA A 40 -4.66 -7.48 31.95
C ALA A 40 -5.37 -6.18 31.61
N SER A 41 -6.37 -5.84 32.41
CA SER A 41 -7.14 -4.61 32.30
C SER A 41 -6.17 -3.51 31.91
N SER A 42 -6.48 -2.86 30.82
CA SER A 42 -5.78 -1.71 30.26
C SER A 42 -5.45 -0.75 31.41
N SER A 43 -4.31 -0.96 32.05
CA SER A 43 -3.67 0.09 32.81
C SER A 43 -3.40 1.14 31.76
N VAL A 44 -4.18 2.21 31.79
CA VAL A 44 -3.91 3.44 31.05
C VAL A 44 -2.45 3.75 31.34
N ILE A 45 -1.56 3.38 30.42
CA ILE A 45 -0.19 3.86 30.42
C ILE A 45 -0.34 5.36 30.31
N THR A 46 -0.25 6.04 31.45
CA THR A 46 -0.30 7.48 31.51
C THR A 46 0.95 7.98 30.81
N THR A 47 0.82 8.24 29.52
CA THR A 47 1.86 8.58 28.57
C THR A 47 2.27 10.05 28.69
N ALA A 48 2.57 10.51 29.89
CA ALA A 48 3.06 11.88 30.10
C ALA A 48 4.34 12.16 29.31
N GLY A 49 5.13 11.13 28.94
CA GLY A 49 6.34 11.27 28.12
C GLY A 49 6.13 11.21 26.58
N HIS A 50 4.96 10.76 26.11
CA HIS A 50 4.71 10.60 24.66
C HIS A 50 3.88 11.75 24.05
N GLN A 51 3.37 12.66 24.85
CA GLN A 51 2.58 13.82 24.42
C GLN A 51 3.33 14.68 23.38
N PRO A 52 4.62 15.04 23.57
CA PRO A 52 5.32 15.88 22.63
C PRO A 52 5.49 15.21 21.26
N ILE A 53 5.85 13.93 21.23
CA ILE A 53 6.04 13.17 19.97
C ILE A 53 4.73 13.11 19.17
N ARG A 54 3.60 12.87 19.84
CA ARG A 54 2.29 12.86 19.18
C ARG A 54 1.92 14.23 18.61
N ALA A 55 2.20 15.30 19.33
CA ALA A 55 1.95 16.67 18.87
C ALA A 55 2.82 16.99 17.62
N GLU A 56 4.08 16.58 17.61
CA GLU A 56 4.97 16.75 16.47
C GLU A 56 4.48 15.99 15.22
N ILE A 57 4.01 14.75 15.39
CA ILE A 57 3.45 13.95 14.27
C ILE A 57 2.19 14.63 13.73
N VAL A 58 1.30 15.10 14.59
CA VAL A 58 0.07 15.80 14.16
C VAL A 58 0.42 17.09 13.43
N HIS A 59 1.40 17.84 13.92
CA HIS A 59 1.88 19.07 13.27
C HIS A 59 2.50 18.75 11.90
N ALA A 60 3.38 17.75 11.82
CA ALA A 60 3.96 17.33 10.54
C ALA A 60 2.90 16.87 9.52
N ALA A 61 1.86 16.17 9.97
CA ALA A 61 0.75 15.77 9.12
C ALA A 61 -0.05 16.98 8.61
N ALA A 62 -0.30 17.98 9.45
CA ALA A 62 -0.97 19.22 9.05
C ALA A 62 -0.15 20.00 8.03
N LEU A 63 1.16 20.11 8.23
CA LEU A 63 2.08 20.74 7.26
C LEU A 63 2.07 19.98 5.91
N ALA A 64 2.07 18.64 5.94
CA ALA A 64 2.00 17.83 4.74
C ALA A 64 0.70 18.08 3.96
N THR A 65 -0.45 18.15 4.65
CA THR A 65 -1.75 18.46 4.02
C THR A 65 -1.76 19.86 3.40
N ALA A 66 -1.23 20.86 4.09
CA ALA A 66 -1.13 22.22 3.56
C ALA A 66 -0.19 22.29 2.34
N ALA A 67 0.89 21.51 2.34
CA ALA A 67 1.82 21.42 1.21
C ALA A 67 1.16 20.76 -0.01
N GLU A 68 0.34 19.73 0.18
CA GLU A 68 -0.43 19.10 -0.90
C GLU A 68 -1.40 20.09 -1.56
N GLN A 69 -2.10 20.91 -0.77
CA GLN A 69 -2.97 21.93 -1.32
C GLN A 69 -2.19 22.95 -2.14
N LYS A 70 -1.06 23.44 -1.62
CA LYS A 70 -0.17 24.35 -2.38
C LYS A 70 0.37 23.71 -3.66
N ALA A 71 0.60 22.39 -3.65
CA ALA A 71 1.02 21.67 -4.83
C ALA A 71 -0.06 21.69 -5.92
N ARG A 72 -1.33 21.41 -5.55
CA ARG A 72 -2.48 21.47 -6.47
C ARG A 72 -2.63 22.88 -7.05
N ASP A 73 -2.59 23.89 -6.20
CA ASP A 73 -2.74 25.30 -6.63
C ASP A 73 -1.68 25.74 -7.64
N ARG A 74 -0.49 25.09 -7.62
CA ARG A 74 0.62 25.40 -8.53
C ARG A 74 0.62 24.55 -9.81
N GLN A 75 0.19 23.30 -9.72
CA GLN A 75 0.28 22.35 -10.83
C GLN A 75 -0.99 22.33 -11.70
N HIS A 76 -2.17 22.39 -11.11
CA HIS A 76 -3.43 22.32 -11.85
C HIS A 76 -3.59 23.45 -12.88
N PRO A 77 -3.24 24.74 -12.61
CA PRO A 77 -3.30 25.77 -13.62
C PRO A 77 -2.39 25.53 -14.83
N LYS A 78 -1.39 24.65 -14.68
CA LYS A 78 -0.47 24.25 -15.76
C LYS A 78 -0.94 23.00 -16.50
N GLY A 79 -2.10 22.46 -16.13
CA GLY A 79 -2.61 21.19 -16.66
C GLY A 79 -1.83 19.96 -16.19
N LYS A 80 -1.10 20.07 -15.07
CA LYS A 80 -0.30 18.97 -14.49
C LYS A 80 -0.93 18.45 -13.21
N TYR A 81 -0.82 17.15 -12.98
CA TYR A 81 -1.13 16.51 -11.71
C TYR A 81 0.03 16.66 -10.73
N THR A 82 -0.27 16.65 -9.43
CA THR A 82 0.74 16.56 -8.37
C THR A 82 1.38 15.17 -8.36
N ALA A 83 2.50 15.01 -7.67
CA ALA A 83 3.14 13.70 -7.53
C ALA A 83 2.17 12.66 -6.92
N ARG A 84 1.40 13.03 -5.89
CA ARG A 84 0.44 12.12 -5.23
C ARG A 84 -0.72 11.75 -6.14
N GLU A 85 -1.29 12.71 -6.85
CA GLU A 85 -2.36 12.43 -7.82
C GLU A 85 -1.90 11.49 -8.94
N ARG A 86 -0.63 11.58 -9.36
CA ARG A 86 -0.05 10.62 -10.32
C ARG A 86 0.07 9.21 -9.73
N LEU A 87 0.39 9.11 -8.43
CA LEU A 87 0.41 7.84 -7.72
C LEU A 87 -0.97 7.24 -7.56
N ASP A 88 -1.98 8.06 -7.23
CA ASP A 88 -3.38 7.62 -7.15
C ASP A 88 -3.92 7.12 -8.50
N LEU A 89 -3.42 7.68 -9.62
CA LEU A 89 -3.76 7.21 -10.97
C LEU A 89 -2.98 5.95 -11.39
N LEU A 90 -1.81 5.71 -10.81
CA LEU A 90 -0.95 4.58 -11.17
C LEU A 90 -1.38 3.29 -10.47
N PHE A 91 -1.73 3.38 -9.21
CA PHE A 91 -2.00 2.23 -8.35
C PHE A 91 -3.48 1.87 -8.28
N ASP A 92 -3.74 0.62 -8.00
CA ASP A 92 -5.08 0.14 -7.67
C ASP A 92 -5.59 0.86 -6.41
N ASP A 93 -6.87 1.19 -6.37
CA ASP A 93 -7.49 2.02 -5.33
C ASP A 93 -7.14 1.57 -3.91
N GLY A 94 -6.61 2.49 -3.11
CA GLY A 94 -6.33 2.27 -1.69
C GLY A 94 -5.14 1.34 -1.40
N THR A 95 -4.39 0.91 -2.42
CA THR A 95 -3.25 -0.02 -2.23
C THR A 95 -1.92 0.68 -2.00
N PHE A 96 -1.83 1.98 -2.24
CA PHE A 96 -0.58 2.71 -2.07
C PHE A 96 -0.26 2.96 -0.59
N HIS A 97 0.91 2.52 -0.18
CA HIS A 97 1.47 2.73 1.16
C HIS A 97 2.75 3.55 1.07
N GLU A 98 2.67 4.80 1.52
CA GLU A 98 3.83 5.71 1.51
C GLU A 98 4.82 5.33 2.61
N ILE A 99 6.11 5.32 2.26
CA ILE A 99 7.23 5.08 3.18
C ILE A 99 8.02 6.37 3.36
N GLY A 100 8.39 6.67 4.62
CA GLY A 100 9.21 7.83 4.94
C GLY A 100 8.56 9.16 4.60
N ARG A 101 7.25 9.32 4.79
CA ARG A 101 6.49 10.54 4.48
C ARG A 101 7.13 11.80 5.07
N PHE A 102 7.65 11.73 6.29
CA PHE A 102 8.24 12.87 7.00
C PHE A 102 9.77 12.91 6.93
N SER A 103 10.39 11.96 6.22
CA SER A 103 11.85 11.92 6.02
C SER A 103 12.30 13.13 5.22
N GLY A 104 13.39 13.76 5.63
CA GLY A 104 13.91 14.99 5.00
C GLY A 104 13.12 16.25 5.32
N GLY A 105 12.09 16.14 6.18
CA GLY A 105 11.32 17.27 6.69
C GLY A 105 12.06 18.07 7.75
N ASN A 106 11.60 19.30 7.99
CA ASN A 106 12.05 20.15 9.08
C ASN A 106 10.85 20.96 9.60
N ILE A 107 10.29 20.52 10.72
CA ILE A 107 9.10 21.15 11.33
C ILE A 107 9.35 22.61 11.68
N ASN A 108 10.56 22.96 12.14
CA ASN A 108 10.91 24.34 12.50
C ASN A 108 10.99 25.29 11.28
N LYS A 109 11.05 24.73 10.07
CA LYS A 109 11.09 25.47 8.80
C LYS A 109 9.85 25.22 7.94
N ASP A 110 8.80 24.65 8.51
CA ASP A 110 7.57 24.28 7.80
C ASP A 110 7.81 23.43 6.55
N ILE A 111 8.83 22.55 6.60
CA ILE A 111 9.15 21.60 5.53
C ILE A 111 8.59 20.23 5.95
N PRO A 112 7.50 19.76 5.33
CA PRO A 112 6.80 18.54 5.77
C PRO A 112 7.54 17.25 5.42
N GLY A 113 8.43 17.28 4.43
CA GLY A 113 9.15 16.11 3.95
C GLY A 113 10.12 16.44 2.82
N SER A 114 10.64 15.40 2.18
CA SER A 114 11.53 15.49 1.03
C SER A 114 10.77 15.74 -0.27
N ALA A 115 11.49 16.18 -1.32
CA ALA A 115 10.97 16.40 -2.67
C ALA A 115 10.72 15.08 -3.44
N VAL A 116 10.65 13.95 -2.75
CA VAL A 116 10.35 12.66 -3.34
C VAL A 116 9.34 11.89 -2.48
N VAL A 117 8.34 11.33 -3.12
CA VAL A 117 7.36 10.42 -2.50
C VAL A 117 7.80 9.00 -2.82
N THR A 118 7.94 8.14 -1.82
CA THR A 118 8.33 6.74 -2.00
C THR A 118 7.32 5.82 -1.34
N GLY A 119 7.12 4.64 -1.88
CA GLY A 119 6.20 3.66 -1.31
C GLY A 119 6.01 2.43 -2.17
N PHE A 120 5.08 1.59 -1.76
CA PHE A 120 4.65 0.41 -2.48
C PHE A 120 3.14 0.44 -2.69
N GLY A 121 2.68 -0.15 -3.77
CA GLY A 121 1.28 -0.33 -4.07
C GLY A 121 1.08 -1.49 -5.05
N GLN A 122 -0.16 -1.69 -5.48
CA GLN A 122 -0.47 -2.71 -6.47
C GLN A 122 -0.84 -2.07 -7.81
N ILE A 123 -0.38 -2.68 -8.89
CA ILE A 123 -0.80 -2.38 -10.26
C ILE A 123 -1.34 -3.68 -10.84
N MET A 124 -2.63 -3.73 -11.11
CA MET A 124 -3.34 -4.95 -11.54
C MET A 124 -3.05 -6.13 -10.60
N GLY A 125 -3.10 -5.88 -9.27
CA GLY A 125 -2.86 -6.86 -8.23
C GLY A 125 -1.40 -7.27 -8.02
N ARG A 126 -0.43 -6.66 -8.71
CA ARG A 126 1.02 -6.94 -8.55
C ARG A 126 1.68 -5.84 -7.73
N THR A 127 2.43 -6.24 -6.71
CA THR A 127 3.19 -5.29 -5.89
C THR A 127 4.30 -4.63 -6.69
N VAL A 128 4.39 -3.32 -6.60
CA VAL A 128 5.36 -2.46 -7.28
C VAL A 128 5.87 -1.40 -6.31
N GLY A 129 7.17 -1.20 -6.25
CA GLY A 129 7.77 -0.05 -5.58
C GLY A 129 7.72 1.19 -6.48
N VAL A 130 7.61 2.37 -5.89
CA VAL A 130 7.62 3.63 -6.64
C VAL A 130 8.38 4.71 -5.91
N TYR A 131 9.10 5.53 -6.67
CA TYR A 131 9.44 6.87 -6.22
C TYR A 131 8.95 7.90 -7.22
N ALA A 132 8.32 8.96 -6.72
CA ALA A 132 7.77 10.04 -7.52
C ALA A 132 8.39 11.36 -7.09
N GLN A 133 8.98 12.09 -8.02
CA GLN A 133 9.53 13.42 -7.78
C GLN A 133 8.39 14.42 -7.58
N ASP A 134 8.44 15.17 -6.48
CA ASP A 134 7.45 16.20 -6.17
C ASP A 134 8.02 17.59 -6.48
N PHE A 135 7.68 18.10 -7.63
CA PHE A 135 8.12 19.42 -8.08
C PHE A 135 7.60 20.57 -7.18
N SER A 136 6.54 20.34 -6.43
CA SER A 136 5.99 21.36 -5.51
C SER A 136 6.88 21.63 -4.31
N VAL A 137 7.72 20.64 -3.94
CA VAL A 137 8.69 20.74 -2.86
C VAL A 137 10.05 21.13 -3.45
N ARG A 138 10.51 22.35 -3.17
CA ARG A 138 11.83 22.85 -3.62
C ARG A 138 12.09 22.68 -5.12
N GLY A 139 11.05 22.68 -5.97
CA GLY A 139 11.18 22.47 -7.41
C GLY A 139 11.64 21.05 -7.78
N GLY A 140 11.38 20.05 -6.94
CA GLY A 140 11.79 18.67 -7.19
C GLY A 140 13.30 18.42 -7.05
N THR A 141 14.03 19.33 -6.36
CA THR A 141 15.48 19.21 -6.21
C THR A 141 15.84 17.94 -5.45
N MET A 142 16.71 17.15 -6.05
CA MET A 142 17.26 15.93 -5.46
C MET A 142 18.50 16.27 -4.63
N GLY A 143 18.41 16.01 -3.33
CA GLY A 143 19.51 16.17 -2.38
C GLY A 143 19.83 14.83 -1.69
N GLN A 144 20.60 14.92 -0.61
CA GLN A 144 21.00 13.73 0.15
C GLN A 144 19.79 12.99 0.73
N ALA A 145 18.82 13.72 1.33
CA ALA A 145 17.64 13.11 1.94
C ALA A 145 16.78 12.38 0.92
N GLU A 146 16.61 12.94 -0.28
CA GLU A 146 15.92 12.31 -1.38
C GLU A 146 16.65 11.06 -1.87
N GLY A 147 17.98 11.13 -2.01
CA GLY A 147 18.81 10.00 -2.40
C GLY A 147 18.73 8.85 -1.40
N GLU A 148 18.89 9.12 -0.11
CA GLU A 148 18.78 8.13 0.96
C GLU A 148 17.41 7.46 0.96
N LYS A 149 16.35 8.22 0.77
CA LYS A 149 14.97 7.72 0.70
C LYS A 149 14.74 6.79 -0.50
N ILE A 150 15.29 7.14 -1.66
CA ILE A 150 15.22 6.31 -2.87
C ILE A 150 16.04 5.02 -2.69
N CYS A 151 17.28 5.12 -2.17
CA CYS A 151 18.10 3.95 -1.90
C CYS A 151 17.40 2.97 -0.95
N HIS A 152 16.82 3.48 0.13
CA HIS A 152 16.06 2.65 1.07
C HIS A 152 14.87 1.93 0.40
N LEU A 153 14.13 2.63 -0.48
CA LEU A 153 13.06 1.99 -1.27
C LEU A 153 13.62 0.89 -2.17
N MET A 154 14.75 1.15 -2.86
CA MET A 154 15.36 0.18 -3.77
C MET A 154 15.85 -1.06 -3.04
N ASP A 155 16.45 -0.91 -1.85
CA ASP A 155 16.88 -2.02 -1.01
C ASP A 155 15.68 -2.90 -0.61
N MET A 156 14.60 -2.27 -0.14
CA MET A 156 13.37 -2.99 0.19
C MET A 156 12.74 -3.70 -1.02
N ALA A 157 12.73 -3.04 -2.18
CA ALA A 157 12.19 -3.63 -3.41
C ALA A 157 13.02 -4.83 -3.89
N LEU A 158 14.34 -4.77 -3.69
CA LEU A 158 15.24 -5.89 -3.99
C LEU A 158 14.97 -7.08 -3.06
N GLU A 159 14.82 -6.84 -1.75
CA GLU A 159 14.48 -7.88 -0.77
C GLU A 159 13.11 -8.54 -1.06
N LEU A 160 12.14 -7.73 -1.48
CA LEU A 160 10.80 -8.20 -1.84
C LEU A 160 10.73 -8.81 -3.25
N ALA A 161 11.81 -8.69 -4.05
CA ALA A 161 11.87 -9.10 -5.45
C ALA A 161 10.74 -8.49 -6.30
N VAL A 162 10.45 -7.20 -6.11
CA VAL A 162 9.41 -6.45 -6.85
C VAL A 162 10.04 -5.38 -7.74
N PRO A 163 9.39 -5.04 -8.87
CA PRO A 163 9.86 -3.98 -9.74
C PRO A 163 9.72 -2.59 -9.10
N VAL A 164 10.52 -1.64 -9.56
CA VAL A 164 10.44 -0.23 -9.15
C VAL A 164 10.11 0.63 -10.37
N VAL A 165 9.14 1.52 -10.20
CA VAL A 165 8.77 2.55 -11.17
C VAL A 165 9.26 3.91 -10.68
N SER A 166 9.83 4.71 -11.58
CA SER A 166 10.21 6.09 -11.30
C SER A 166 9.30 7.06 -12.04
N ILE A 167 8.74 8.02 -11.32
CA ILE A 167 7.97 9.13 -11.90
C ILE A 167 8.79 10.40 -11.73
N ILE A 168 9.30 10.89 -12.83
CA ILE A 168 10.14 12.09 -12.89
C ILE A 168 9.33 13.23 -13.52
N ASP A 169 9.46 14.46 -12.98
CA ASP A 169 8.77 15.65 -13.51
C ASP A 169 9.70 16.53 -14.33
#